data_980fc02b206d1339d4449858ea13e063
#
_entry.id   980fc02b206d1339d4449858ea13e063
#
_cell.length_a   1.000
_cell.length_b   1.000
_cell.length_c   1.000
_cell.angle_alpha   90.00
_cell.angle_beta   90.00
_cell.angle_gamma   90.00
#
_symmetry.space_group_name_H-M   'P 1'
#
loop_
_entity.id
_entity.type
_entity.pdbx_description
1 polymer ?
#
loop_
_entity_poly.entity_id
_entity_poly.type
_entity_poly.pdbx_seq_one_letter_code
_entity_poly.pdbx_strand_id
1 'polypeptide(L)'
;CGLTALGFTPGQNLAIVGDNRPHLYLMFLATQSLRGVPVPMYQDAVATEMAFVLRDAEVHFALAEDQEQVDKLLELRAATGEQAVPGLTHIIYDDPRGMRNYRQPGLISVDELMALGRAHEREHPQLFADLVAQGQPDDVAVILYTSGTTGRPKGVCQTHAAFVASARGGVETDGLKAGDDVLSYLPPAWVGDFLFS
;
A
#
# COMPACT_ATOMS: atom_id res chain seq x y z
N CYS A 1 -5.62 -10.34 8.03
CA CYS A 1 -5.07 -11.43 8.90
C CYS A 1 -3.58 -11.74 8.57
N GLY A 2 -3.16 -11.86 7.29
CA GLY A 2 -1.75 -12.16 6.95
C GLY A 2 -0.77 -11.09 7.42
N LEU A 3 -1.08 -9.83 7.17
CA LEU A 3 -0.27 -8.70 7.66
C LEU A 3 -0.17 -8.70 9.19
N THR A 4 -1.29 -8.97 9.88
CA THR A 4 -1.30 -9.06 11.35
C THR A 4 -0.43 -10.21 11.86
N ALA A 5 -0.44 -11.37 11.16
CA ALA A 5 0.44 -12.50 11.47
C ALA A 5 1.93 -12.16 11.33
N LEU A 6 2.28 -11.19 10.47
CA LEU A 6 3.63 -10.64 10.32
C LEU A 6 3.95 -9.51 11.31
N GLY A 7 3.02 -9.15 12.20
CA GLY A 7 3.20 -8.10 13.19
C GLY A 7 2.76 -6.70 12.74
N PHE A 8 2.03 -6.57 11.63
CA PHE A 8 1.42 -5.30 11.23
C PHE A 8 0.36 -4.87 12.24
N THR A 9 0.41 -3.63 12.67
CA THR A 9 -0.49 -3.04 13.68
C THR A 9 -1.21 -1.80 13.17
N PRO A 10 -2.36 -1.42 13.76
CA PRO A 10 -3.06 -0.18 13.42
C PRO A 10 -2.15 1.04 13.47
N GLY A 11 -2.32 1.95 12.53
CA GLY A 11 -1.53 3.17 12.39
C GLY A 11 -0.20 3.01 11.65
N GLN A 12 0.23 1.79 11.34
CA GLN A 12 1.42 1.58 10.52
C GLN A 12 1.16 1.88 9.03
N ASN A 13 2.22 2.29 8.35
CA ASN A 13 2.20 2.58 6.92
C ASN A 13 2.73 1.40 6.12
N LEU A 14 2.08 1.14 4.97
CA LEU A 14 2.46 0.10 4.01
C LEU A 14 2.61 0.72 2.62
N ALA A 15 3.82 0.63 2.05
CA ALA A 15 4.05 1.09 0.67
C ALA A 15 3.48 0.10 -0.35
N ILE A 16 2.94 0.62 -1.45
CA ILE A 16 2.44 -0.18 -2.57
C ILE A 16 3.11 0.34 -3.85
N VAL A 17 3.87 -0.52 -4.53
CA VAL A 17 4.69 -0.15 -5.68
C VAL A 17 4.38 -1.08 -6.85
N GLY A 18 3.83 -0.54 -7.92
CA GLY A 18 3.50 -1.29 -9.12
C GLY A 18 2.38 -0.66 -9.93
N ASP A 19 1.98 -1.33 -11.00
CA ASP A 19 0.86 -0.98 -11.85
C ASP A 19 -0.49 -1.45 -11.28
N ASN A 20 -1.57 -1.14 -12.00
CA ASN A 20 -2.94 -1.51 -11.66
C ASN A 20 -3.12 -3.04 -11.73
N ARG A 21 -2.84 -3.72 -10.62
CA ARG A 21 -3.01 -5.17 -10.46
C ARG A 21 -4.01 -5.46 -9.35
N PRO A 22 -4.82 -6.52 -9.48
CA PRO A 22 -5.83 -6.84 -8.46
C PRO A 22 -5.27 -6.95 -7.04
N HIS A 23 -4.11 -7.58 -6.86
CA HIS A 23 -3.51 -7.74 -5.54
C HIS A 23 -3.02 -6.43 -4.92
N LEU A 24 -2.65 -5.41 -5.73
CA LEU A 24 -2.28 -4.09 -5.22
C LEU A 24 -3.51 -3.41 -4.60
N TYR A 25 -4.66 -3.43 -5.26
CA TYR A 25 -5.92 -2.92 -4.72
C TYR A 25 -6.40 -3.69 -3.50
N LEU A 26 -6.30 -5.03 -3.53
CA LEU A 26 -6.63 -5.84 -2.36
C LEU A 26 -5.73 -5.53 -1.16
N MET A 27 -4.44 -5.29 -1.39
CA MET A 27 -3.52 -4.89 -0.32
C MET A 27 -3.85 -3.51 0.23
N PHE A 28 -4.24 -2.57 -0.64
CA PHE A 28 -4.70 -1.25 -0.23
C PHE A 28 -5.89 -1.37 0.74
N LEU A 29 -6.93 -2.09 0.32
CA LEU A 29 -8.12 -2.34 1.13
C LEU A 29 -7.80 -3.12 2.42
N ALA A 30 -6.92 -4.13 2.33
CA ALA A 30 -6.51 -4.91 3.50
C ALA A 30 -5.78 -4.02 4.53
N THR A 31 -4.89 -3.12 4.07
CA THR A 31 -4.19 -2.18 4.94
C THR A 31 -5.17 -1.27 5.67
N GLN A 32 -6.11 -0.67 4.93
CA GLN A 32 -7.15 0.18 5.51
C GLN A 32 -8.06 -0.57 6.49
N SER A 33 -8.43 -1.82 6.16
CA SER A 33 -9.26 -2.66 7.04
C SER A 33 -8.59 -2.98 8.38
N LEU A 34 -7.26 -2.93 8.44
CA LEU A 34 -6.46 -3.08 9.64
C LEU A 34 -6.16 -1.73 10.33
N ARG A 35 -6.82 -0.65 9.90
CA ARG A 35 -6.54 0.71 10.33
C ARG A 35 -5.10 1.15 10.09
N GLY A 36 -4.44 0.54 9.10
CA GLY A 36 -3.15 0.97 8.58
C GLY A 36 -3.33 1.96 7.44
N VAL A 37 -2.23 2.56 7.01
CA VAL A 37 -2.25 3.61 5.99
C VAL A 37 -1.45 3.16 4.76
N PRO A 38 -2.10 2.89 3.63
CA PRO A 38 -1.41 2.63 2.38
C PRO A 38 -0.71 3.89 1.86
N VAL A 39 0.49 3.70 1.31
CA VAL A 39 1.34 4.73 0.70
C VAL A 39 1.67 4.27 -0.72
N PRO A 40 0.80 4.53 -1.69
CA PRO A 40 1.06 4.14 -3.07
C PRO A 40 2.19 4.98 -3.67
N MET A 41 3.07 4.33 -4.41
CA MET A 41 4.24 4.93 -5.02
C MET A 41 4.27 4.65 -6.53
N TYR A 42 4.87 5.56 -7.28
CA TYR A 42 5.09 5.35 -8.70
C TYR A 42 6.12 4.23 -8.94
N GLN A 43 5.81 3.31 -9.85
CA GLN A 43 6.71 2.22 -10.22
C GLN A 43 8.00 2.70 -10.89
N ASP A 44 7.94 3.82 -11.60
CA ASP A 44 9.06 4.46 -12.29
C ASP A 44 9.84 5.45 -11.40
N ALA A 45 9.45 5.59 -10.13
CA ALA A 45 10.19 6.44 -9.20
C ALA A 45 11.65 5.98 -9.07
N VAL A 46 12.55 6.96 -9.06
CA VAL A 46 13.97 6.69 -8.85
C VAL A 46 14.27 6.36 -7.39
N ALA A 47 15.32 5.57 -7.15
CA ALA A 47 15.66 5.07 -5.81
C ALA A 47 15.75 6.17 -4.74
N THR A 48 16.27 7.35 -5.09
CA THR A 48 16.37 8.49 -4.15
C THR A 48 15.01 9.03 -3.71
N GLU A 49 14.04 9.10 -4.62
CA GLU A 49 12.67 9.51 -4.32
C GLU A 49 11.95 8.45 -3.48
N MET A 50 12.10 7.18 -3.87
CA MET A 50 11.55 6.06 -3.08
C MET A 50 12.11 6.05 -1.66
N ALA A 51 13.41 6.21 -1.50
CA ALA A 51 14.06 6.27 -0.18
C ALA A 51 13.50 7.40 0.69
N PHE A 52 13.28 8.57 0.09
CA PHE A 52 12.68 9.70 0.80
C PHE A 52 11.27 9.36 1.30
N VAL A 53 10.39 8.89 0.40
CA VAL A 53 9.00 8.56 0.73
C VAL A 53 8.92 7.46 1.81
N LEU A 54 9.69 6.38 1.65
CA LEU A 54 9.70 5.26 2.59
C LEU A 54 10.15 5.67 3.99
N ARG A 55 11.09 6.61 4.11
CA ARG A 55 11.56 7.14 5.40
C ARG A 55 10.59 8.15 6.00
N ASP A 56 10.15 9.12 5.18
CA ASP A 56 9.25 10.20 5.63
C ASP A 56 7.91 9.63 6.12
N ALA A 57 7.41 8.59 5.44
CA ALA A 57 6.21 7.86 5.84
C ALA A 57 6.49 6.72 6.84
N GLU A 58 7.70 6.57 7.38
CA GLU A 58 8.05 5.51 8.34
C GLU A 58 7.55 4.11 7.93
N VAL A 59 7.78 3.73 6.66
CA VAL A 59 7.30 2.48 6.09
C VAL A 59 8.08 1.30 6.61
N HIS A 60 7.38 0.30 7.14
CA HIS A 60 7.95 -0.99 7.59
C HIS A 60 7.58 -2.16 6.69
N PHE A 61 6.49 -2.06 5.96
CA PHE A 61 5.94 -3.07 5.06
C PHE A 61 5.78 -2.50 3.66
N ALA A 62 6.14 -3.27 2.63
CA ALA A 62 5.90 -2.88 1.26
C ALA A 62 5.33 -4.03 0.44
N LEU A 63 4.38 -3.75 -0.46
CA LEU A 63 3.99 -4.61 -1.55
C LEU A 63 4.68 -4.14 -2.82
N ALA A 64 5.38 -5.05 -3.49
CA ALA A 64 6.00 -4.85 -4.80
C ALA A 64 5.29 -5.70 -5.85
N GLU A 65 4.99 -5.13 -7.01
CA GLU A 65 4.36 -5.88 -8.09
C GLU A 65 5.23 -7.05 -8.56
N ASP A 66 6.51 -6.79 -8.86
CA ASP A 66 7.38 -7.71 -9.55
C ASP A 66 8.83 -7.66 -9.04
N GLN A 67 9.71 -8.43 -9.72
CA GLN A 67 11.13 -8.51 -9.40
C GLN A 67 11.82 -7.15 -9.44
N GLU A 68 11.53 -6.29 -10.41
CA GLU A 68 12.17 -4.98 -10.54
C GLU A 68 11.91 -4.12 -9.31
N GLN A 69 10.67 -4.07 -8.84
CA GLN A 69 10.31 -3.31 -7.66
C GLN A 69 10.89 -3.93 -6.37
N VAL A 70 10.95 -5.26 -6.30
CA VAL A 70 11.61 -5.96 -5.18
C VAL A 70 13.08 -5.60 -5.13
N ASP A 71 13.79 -5.60 -6.27
CA ASP A 71 15.23 -5.28 -6.32
C ASP A 71 15.49 -3.85 -5.84
N LYS A 72 14.69 -2.86 -6.27
CA LYS A 72 14.77 -1.48 -5.77
C LYS A 72 14.60 -1.42 -4.25
N LEU A 73 13.58 -2.07 -3.70
CA LEU A 73 13.31 -2.07 -2.26
C LEU A 73 14.41 -2.78 -1.45
N LEU A 74 14.95 -3.89 -1.96
CA LEU A 74 16.06 -4.62 -1.33
C LEU A 74 17.33 -3.78 -1.34
N GLU A 75 17.64 -3.10 -2.44
CA GLU A 75 18.76 -2.18 -2.54
C GLU A 75 18.67 -1.07 -1.51
N LEU A 76 17.52 -0.40 -1.40
CA LEU A 76 17.27 0.66 -0.43
C LEU A 76 17.35 0.16 1.02
N ARG A 77 16.90 -1.05 1.29
CA ARG A 77 16.99 -1.67 2.63
C ARG A 77 18.44 -1.96 3.01
N ALA A 78 19.28 -2.35 2.04
CA ALA A 78 20.71 -2.65 2.24
C ALA A 78 21.62 -1.41 2.14
N ALA A 79 21.11 -0.29 1.64
CA ALA A 79 21.87 0.94 1.43
C ALA A 79 22.36 1.55 2.75
N THR A 80 23.30 2.48 2.63
CA THR A 80 23.83 3.30 3.73
C THR A 80 23.60 4.79 3.44
N GLY A 81 23.69 5.63 4.48
CA GLY A 81 23.53 7.07 4.34
C GLY A 81 22.09 7.48 3.98
N GLU A 82 21.97 8.49 3.11
CA GLU A 82 20.68 9.11 2.79
C GLU A 82 19.71 8.21 2.00
N GLN A 83 20.19 7.14 1.38
CA GLN A 83 19.35 6.19 0.66
C GLN A 83 18.91 5.00 1.53
N ALA A 84 19.45 4.88 2.73
CA ALA A 84 19.13 3.77 3.61
C ALA A 84 17.68 3.81 4.11
N VAL A 85 16.99 2.67 4.02
CA VAL A 85 15.65 2.46 4.58
C VAL A 85 15.67 1.24 5.50
N PRO A 86 16.41 1.28 6.62
CA PRO A 86 16.58 0.11 7.50
C PRO A 86 15.28 -0.29 8.21
N GLY A 87 14.30 0.62 8.27
CA GLY A 87 12.97 0.35 8.83
C GLY A 87 12.12 -0.58 7.98
N LEU A 88 12.42 -0.74 6.68
CA LEU A 88 11.66 -1.64 5.80
C LEU A 88 11.97 -3.10 6.13
N THR A 89 11.13 -3.71 6.94
CA THR A 89 11.35 -5.08 7.48
C THR A 89 10.73 -6.16 6.61
N HIS A 90 9.59 -5.88 5.98
CA HIS A 90 8.85 -6.85 5.17
C HIS A 90 8.60 -6.32 3.76
N ILE A 91 8.94 -7.15 2.78
CA ILE A 91 8.64 -6.91 1.36
C ILE A 91 7.77 -8.08 0.90
N ILE A 92 6.57 -7.78 0.46
CA ILE A 92 5.63 -8.74 -0.13
C ILE A 92 5.72 -8.56 -1.65
N TYR A 93 5.77 -9.65 -2.42
CA TYR A 93 5.75 -9.54 -3.88
C TYR A 93 4.56 -10.28 -4.48
N ASP A 94 4.01 -9.71 -5.58
CA ASP A 94 2.86 -10.25 -6.29
C ASP A 94 3.29 -11.27 -7.36
N ASP A 95 4.11 -10.84 -8.32
CA ASP A 95 4.54 -11.69 -9.42
C ASP A 95 5.76 -12.55 -9.02
N PRO A 96 5.62 -13.90 -9.02
CA PRO A 96 6.73 -14.79 -8.64
C PRO A 96 7.80 -14.96 -9.74
N ARG A 97 7.60 -14.40 -10.94
CA ARG A 97 8.56 -14.50 -12.04
C ARG A 97 9.88 -13.82 -11.63
N GLY A 98 10.99 -14.51 -11.84
CA GLY A 98 12.31 -14.04 -11.45
C GLY A 98 12.66 -14.27 -9.97
N MET A 99 11.70 -14.53 -9.09
CA MET A 99 11.89 -14.58 -7.63
C MET A 99 12.47 -15.90 -7.10
N ARG A 100 12.67 -16.91 -7.95
CA ARG A 100 13.07 -18.28 -7.53
C ARG A 100 14.31 -18.37 -6.64
N ASN A 101 15.27 -17.49 -6.82
CA ASN A 101 16.56 -17.51 -6.11
C ASN A 101 16.64 -16.54 -4.93
N TYR A 102 15.60 -15.78 -4.66
CA TYR A 102 15.57 -14.81 -3.56
C TYR A 102 15.35 -15.52 -2.22
N ARG A 103 16.13 -15.15 -1.20
CA ARG A 103 16.10 -15.76 0.15
C ARG A 103 16.29 -14.71 1.25
N GLN A 104 16.03 -13.44 0.93
CA GLN A 104 16.22 -12.34 1.88
C GLN A 104 15.21 -12.44 3.04
N PRO A 105 15.64 -12.21 4.27
CA PRO A 105 14.73 -12.17 5.42
C PRO A 105 13.61 -11.14 5.22
N GLY A 106 12.39 -11.50 5.59
CA GLY A 106 11.22 -10.63 5.45
C GLY A 106 10.69 -10.46 4.02
N LEU A 107 11.22 -11.22 3.05
CA LEU A 107 10.69 -11.28 1.68
C LEU A 107 9.76 -12.48 1.54
N ILE A 108 8.51 -12.24 1.13
CA ILE A 108 7.47 -13.27 1.03
C ILE A 108 6.52 -12.97 -0.16
N SER A 109 5.95 -13.99 -0.76
CA SER A 109 4.94 -13.82 -1.80
C SER A 109 3.56 -13.47 -1.23
N VAL A 110 2.69 -12.88 -2.07
CA VAL A 110 1.27 -12.69 -1.74
C VAL A 110 0.60 -14.02 -1.38
N ASP A 111 0.92 -15.10 -2.10
CA ASP A 111 0.38 -16.44 -1.81
C ASP A 111 0.75 -16.95 -0.41
N GLU A 112 2.02 -16.75 0.00
CA GLU A 112 2.49 -17.09 1.34
C GLU A 112 1.82 -16.22 2.40
N LEU A 113 1.69 -14.90 2.14
CA LEU A 113 0.97 -13.99 3.02
C LEU A 113 -0.50 -14.42 3.20
N MET A 114 -1.17 -14.79 2.11
CA MET A 114 -2.55 -15.31 2.17
C MET A 114 -2.64 -16.63 2.94
N ALA A 115 -1.64 -17.51 2.79
CA ALA A 115 -1.60 -18.78 3.55
C ALA A 115 -1.44 -18.53 5.05
N LEU A 116 -0.53 -17.61 5.43
CA LEU A 116 -0.38 -17.15 6.83
C LEU A 116 -1.67 -16.52 7.34
N GLY A 117 -2.33 -15.70 6.52
CA GLY A 117 -3.61 -15.08 6.86
C GLY A 117 -4.70 -16.09 7.17
N ARG A 118 -4.86 -17.11 6.34
CA ARG A 118 -5.82 -18.20 6.57
C ARG A 118 -5.52 -19.00 7.84
N ALA A 119 -4.25 -19.19 8.18
CA ALA A 119 -3.86 -19.85 9.43
C ALA A 119 -4.21 -18.99 10.65
N HIS A 120 -3.84 -17.72 10.60
CA HIS A 120 -4.07 -16.76 11.68
C HIS A 120 -5.57 -16.51 11.94
N GLU A 121 -6.38 -16.44 10.88
CA GLU A 121 -7.83 -16.26 10.97
C GLU A 121 -8.52 -17.45 11.70
N ARG A 122 -8.05 -18.69 11.48
CA ARG A 122 -8.57 -19.85 12.21
C ARG A 122 -8.34 -19.76 13.72
N GLU A 123 -7.24 -19.15 14.15
CA GLU A 123 -6.90 -18.93 15.54
C GLU A 123 -7.60 -17.70 16.12
N HIS A 124 -7.89 -16.72 15.28
CA HIS A 124 -8.47 -15.43 15.66
C HIS A 124 -9.67 -15.05 14.74
N PRO A 125 -10.79 -15.80 14.76
CA PRO A 125 -11.86 -15.68 13.76
C PRO A 125 -12.61 -14.34 13.80
N GLN A 126 -12.55 -13.58 14.90
CA GLN A 126 -13.20 -12.27 15.01
C GLN A 126 -12.26 -11.09 14.71
N LEU A 127 -10.96 -11.33 14.62
CA LEU A 127 -9.95 -10.27 14.52
C LEU A 127 -10.21 -9.26 13.40
N PHE A 128 -10.54 -9.74 12.20
CA PHE A 128 -10.80 -8.88 11.05
C PHE A 128 -12.06 -8.00 11.29
N ALA A 129 -13.13 -8.61 11.73
CA ALA A 129 -14.37 -7.89 12.03
C ALA A 129 -14.19 -6.85 13.14
N ASP A 130 -13.45 -7.19 14.18
CA ASP A 130 -13.15 -6.30 15.30
C ASP A 130 -12.32 -5.10 14.87
N LEU A 131 -11.31 -5.30 14.02
CA LEU A 131 -10.46 -4.22 13.51
C LEU A 131 -11.24 -3.28 12.58
N VAL A 132 -12.05 -3.83 11.67
CA VAL A 132 -12.92 -3.03 10.80
C VAL A 132 -13.92 -2.21 11.63
N ALA A 133 -14.52 -2.82 12.66
CA ALA A 133 -15.48 -2.14 13.53
C ALA A 133 -14.89 -0.98 14.36
N GLN A 134 -13.57 -0.99 14.57
CA GLN A 134 -12.85 0.07 15.28
C GLN A 134 -12.46 1.26 14.38
N GLY A 135 -12.57 1.12 13.06
CA GLY A 135 -12.24 2.18 12.10
C GLY A 135 -13.08 3.44 12.33
N GLN A 136 -12.45 4.60 12.21
CA GLN A 136 -13.10 5.90 12.38
C GLN A 136 -13.09 6.68 11.07
N PRO A 137 -14.11 7.51 10.80
CA PRO A 137 -14.15 8.37 9.61
C PRO A 137 -12.92 9.29 9.48
N ASP A 138 -12.34 9.70 10.60
CA ASP A 138 -11.17 10.59 10.66
C ASP A 138 -9.83 9.83 10.62
N ASP A 139 -9.83 8.49 10.62
CA ASP A 139 -8.62 7.71 10.38
C ASP A 139 -8.06 8.05 8.99
N VAL A 140 -6.73 8.15 8.88
CA VAL A 140 -6.06 8.41 7.60
C VAL A 140 -6.26 7.19 6.69
N ALA A 141 -6.87 7.42 5.54
CA ALA A 141 -7.17 6.38 4.55
C ALA A 141 -5.99 6.13 3.60
N VAL A 142 -5.19 7.17 3.32
CA VAL A 142 -4.03 7.10 2.41
C VAL A 142 -3.10 8.28 2.63
N ILE A 143 -1.81 8.08 2.35
CA ILE A 143 -0.85 9.17 2.17
C ILE A 143 -0.42 9.19 0.70
N LEU A 144 -0.72 10.30 0.01
CA LEU A 144 -0.36 10.51 -1.38
C LEU A 144 0.79 11.52 -1.47
N TYR A 145 1.92 11.12 -2.06
CA TYR A 145 3.06 12.01 -2.24
C TYR A 145 2.94 12.82 -3.53
N THR A 146 3.06 14.14 -3.39
CA THR A 146 3.03 15.07 -4.52
C THR A 146 4.38 15.77 -4.66
N SER A 147 4.77 16.12 -5.91
CA SER A 147 5.94 16.96 -6.16
C SER A 147 5.68 18.36 -5.59
N GLY A 148 6.20 18.62 -4.39
CA GLY A 148 6.05 19.91 -3.74
C GLY A 148 6.75 21.03 -4.53
N THR A 149 6.24 22.25 -4.47
CA THR A 149 6.86 23.46 -5.06
C THR A 149 8.26 23.78 -4.51
N THR A 150 8.66 23.10 -3.44
CA THR A 150 9.96 23.28 -2.75
C THR A 150 11.00 22.22 -3.11
N GLY A 151 10.75 21.36 -4.11
CA GLY A 151 11.70 20.37 -4.62
C GLY A 151 11.74 19.04 -3.85
N ARG A 152 11.08 18.91 -2.70
CA ARG A 152 10.90 17.60 -2.01
C ARG A 152 9.44 17.18 -2.06
N PRO A 153 9.15 15.89 -2.27
CA PRO A 153 7.78 15.37 -2.20
C PRO A 153 7.14 15.67 -0.84
N LYS A 154 5.83 15.86 -0.82
CA LYS A 154 5.05 16.08 0.40
C LYS A 154 3.95 15.03 0.48
N GLY A 155 3.84 14.36 1.62
CA GLY A 155 2.77 13.42 1.91
C GLY A 155 1.47 14.16 2.25
N VAL A 156 0.45 13.98 1.43
CA VAL A 156 -0.90 14.49 1.66
C VAL A 156 -1.73 13.39 2.30
N CYS A 157 -2.09 13.56 3.57
CA CYS A 157 -2.96 12.65 4.29
C CYS A 157 -4.42 12.91 3.93
N GLN A 158 -5.13 11.87 3.51
CA GLN A 158 -6.57 11.91 3.25
C GLN A 158 -7.27 10.97 4.22
N THR A 159 -8.38 11.43 4.84
CA THR A 159 -9.18 10.62 5.73
C THR A 159 -10.23 9.80 4.97
N HIS A 160 -10.76 8.75 5.58
CA HIS A 160 -11.89 8.00 5.02
C HIS A 160 -13.11 8.90 4.75
N ALA A 161 -13.41 9.82 5.66
CA ALA A 161 -14.52 10.77 5.48
C ALA A 161 -14.31 11.66 4.25
N ALA A 162 -13.10 12.17 4.03
CA ALA A 162 -12.78 12.99 2.87
C ALA A 162 -12.93 12.22 1.55
N PHE A 163 -12.44 10.97 1.52
CA PHE A 163 -12.60 10.10 0.35
C PHE A 163 -14.05 9.81 0.01
N VAL A 164 -14.84 9.40 1.00
CA VAL A 164 -16.27 9.11 0.80
C VAL A 164 -17.02 10.35 0.34
N ALA A 165 -16.71 11.53 0.90
CA ALA A 165 -17.32 12.79 0.47
C ALA A 165 -16.98 13.14 -0.99
N SER A 166 -15.70 12.97 -1.37
CA SER A 166 -15.23 13.22 -2.74
C SER A 166 -15.86 12.25 -3.74
N ALA A 167 -15.91 10.95 -3.41
CA ALA A 167 -16.52 9.93 -4.26
C ALA A 167 -18.03 10.20 -4.46
N ARG A 168 -18.77 10.57 -3.42
CA ARG A 168 -20.18 10.97 -3.54
C ARG A 168 -20.37 12.18 -4.47
N GLY A 169 -19.53 13.20 -4.31
CA GLY A 169 -19.56 14.38 -5.20
C GLY A 169 -19.29 14.01 -6.66
N GLY A 170 -18.34 13.11 -6.94
CA GLY A 170 -18.07 12.59 -8.28
C GLY A 170 -19.26 11.83 -8.86
N VAL A 171 -19.83 10.89 -8.11
CA VAL A 171 -21.02 10.14 -8.53
C VAL A 171 -22.20 11.06 -8.88
N GLU A 172 -22.47 12.07 -8.05
CA GLU A 172 -23.55 13.04 -8.28
C GLU A 172 -23.28 13.92 -9.51
N THR A 173 -22.03 14.40 -9.67
CA THR A 173 -21.67 15.32 -10.75
C THR A 173 -21.65 14.62 -12.11
N ASP A 174 -21.08 13.41 -12.17
CA ASP A 174 -20.92 12.64 -13.40
C ASP A 174 -22.14 11.75 -13.70
N GLY A 175 -23.07 11.66 -12.76
CA GLY A 175 -24.29 10.87 -12.91
C GLY A 175 -24.04 9.37 -12.97
N LEU A 176 -22.98 8.88 -12.31
CA LEU A 176 -22.58 7.47 -12.31
C LEU A 176 -23.64 6.58 -11.68
N LYS A 177 -23.82 5.39 -12.25
CA LYS A 177 -24.83 4.41 -11.84
C LYS A 177 -24.20 3.05 -11.65
N ALA A 178 -24.85 2.21 -10.84
CA ALA A 178 -24.46 0.81 -10.74
C ALA A 178 -24.55 0.12 -12.12
N GLY A 179 -23.46 -0.51 -12.52
CA GLY A 179 -23.32 -1.18 -13.82
C GLY A 179 -22.65 -0.34 -14.90
N ASP A 180 -22.27 0.90 -14.62
CA ASP A 180 -21.43 1.68 -15.55
C ASP A 180 -20.01 1.07 -15.60
N ASP A 181 -19.43 1.05 -16.78
CA ASP A 181 -18.05 0.62 -16.99
C ASP A 181 -17.09 1.79 -16.74
N VAL A 182 -16.04 1.54 -15.96
CA VAL A 182 -15.00 2.52 -15.66
C VAL A 182 -13.66 2.05 -16.19
N LEU A 183 -12.93 2.92 -16.88
CA LEU A 183 -11.57 2.64 -17.33
C LEU A 183 -10.56 3.06 -16.26
N SER A 184 -10.01 2.08 -15.53
CA SER A 184 -8.93 2.29 -14.57
C SER A 184 -7.58 2.31 -15.31
N TYR A 185 -7.06 3.51 -15.57
CA TYR A 185 -5.79 3.72 -16.28
C TYR A 185 -4.81 4.65 -15.55
N LEU A 186 -5.27 5.30 -14.49
CA LEU A 186 -4.42 6.15 -13.68
C LEU A 186 -3.51 5.30 -12.78
N PRO A 187 -2.26 5.73 -12.54
CA PRO A 187 -1.39 5.02 -11.59
C PRO A 187 -1.99 5.02 -10.17
N PRO A 188 -1.80 3.93 -9.38
CA PRO A 188 -2.27 3.86 -7.99
C PRO A 188 -1.76 4.98 -7.08
N ALA A 189 -0.67 5.66 -7.44
CA ALA A 189 -0.15 6.82 -6.74
C ALA A 189 -0.96 8.12 -6.97
N TRP A 190 -1.95 8.10 -7.86
CA TRP A 190 -2.82 9.25 -8.14
C TRP A 190 -4.17 9.12 -7.43
N VAL A 191 -4.61 10.23 -6.83
CA VAL A 191 -5.93 10.29 -6.16
C VAL A 191 -7.07 9.93 -7.10
N GLY A 192 -6.96 10.24 -8.39
CA GLY A 192 -7.97 9.92 -9.39
C GLY A 192 -8.19 8.42 -9.57
N ASP A 193 -7.16 7.59 -9.40
CA ASP A 193 -7.33 6.14 -9.45
C ASP A 193 -8.29 5.65 -8.37
N PHE A 194 -8.16 6.13 -7.14
CA PHE A 194 -9.02 5.73 -6.02
C PHE A 194 -10.43 6.30 -6.07
N LEU A 195 -10.67 7.37 -6.81
CA LEU A 195 -12.00 7.95 -6.93
C LEU A 195 -12.84 7.27 -8.01
N PHE A 196 -12.20 6.65 -9.01
CA PHE A 196 -12.86 6.14 -10.20
C PHE A 196 -12.60 4.63 -10.46
N SER A 197 -11.93 3.90 -9.57
CA SER A 197 -11.61 2.47 -9.74
C SER A 197 -12.48 1.52 -8.88
#